data_3189e8a61437dfcf4685397395c2c30d
#
_entry.id   3189e8a61437dfcf4685397395c2c30d
#
_cell.length_a   1.000
_cell.length_b   1.000
_cell.length_c   1.000
_cell.angle_alpha   90.00
_cell.angle_beta   90.00
_cell.angle_gamma   90.00
#
_symmetry.space_group_name_H-M   'P 1'
#
loop_
_entity.id
_entity.type
_entity.pdbx_description
1 polymer ?
#
loop_
_entity_poly.entity_id
_entity_poly.type
_entity_poly.pdbx_seq_one_letter_code
_entity_poly.pdbx_strand_id
1 'polypeptide(L)'
;MKKTFYKFCLFLILTFLPFNLQAEILKKVEVYGNERIVKETIIVYGDIKENKDYTQEDIDNIVKNLYETKFFSSVSINFSNGVLKITVVENPIINSILIQGEPTKKYAKAILDLLSLKEKASYIKSEVKRDLEIIKSFYKSLGYYSPEVNARIQEVEGGKNLLNLVFSVDRGKREKISKIYFIGDKKVKTKRLRDVI
;
A
#
# COMPACT_ATOMS: atom_id res chain seq x y z
N MET A 1 -16.61 51.87 35.31
CA MET A 1 -17.13 50.49 35.44
C MET A 1 -18.14 50.08 34.35
N LYS A 2 -19.07 50.91 33.91
CA LYS A 2 -20.06 50.53 32.86
C LYS A 2 -19.45 50.24 31.48
N LYS A 3 -18.41 50.94 31.03
CA LYS A 3 -17.77 50.74 29.72
C LYS A 3 -16.96 49.44 29.59
N THR A 4 -16.39 48.95 30.69
CA THR A 4 -15.64 47.69 30.73
C THR A 4 -16.60 46.47 30.69
N PHE A 5 -17.74 46.60 31.34
CA PHE A 5 -18.78 45.57 31.33
C PHE A 5 -19.40 45.37 29.92
N TYR A 6 -19.64 46.45 29.20
CA TYR A 6 -20.13 46.41 27.81
C TYR A 6 -19.14 45.73 26.85
N LYS A 7 -17.84 46.00 27.02
CA LYS A 7 -16.79 45.34 26.20
C LYS A 7 -16.69 43.84 26.51
N PHE A 8 -16.90 43.45 27.78
CA PHE A 8 -16.90 42.06 28.18
C PHE A 8 -18.12 41.32 27.66
N CYS A 9 -19.32 41.91 27.73
CA CYS A 9 -20.54 41.35 27.12
C CYS A 9 -20.44 41.24 25.59
N LEU A 10 -19.86 42.24 24.91
CA LEU A 10 -19.67 42.20 23.46
C LEU A 10 -18.67 41.09 23.03
N PHE A 11 -17.62 40.88 23.83
CA PHE A 11 -16.66 39.81 23.60
C PHE A 11 -17.30 38.43 23.83
N LEU A 12 -18.15 38.28 24.83
CA LEU A 12 -18.85 37.00 25.11
C LEU A 12 -19.85 36.63 24.00
N ILE A 13 -20.52 37.65 23.40
CA ILE A 13 -21.45 37.43 22.28
C ILE A 13 -20.71 37.00 21.02
N LEU A 14 -19.49 37.49 20.79
CA LEU A 14 -18.67 37.16 19.62
C LEU A 14 -18.14 35.69 19.66
N THR A 15 -18.00 35.10 20.86
CA THR A 15 -17.56 33.70 21.03
C THR A 15 -18.67 32.68 20.83
N PHE A 16 -19.93 33.12 20.78
CA PHE A 16 -21.12 32.27 20.58
C PHE A 16 -21.65 32.27 19.13
N LEU A 17 -20.86 32.65 18.15
CA LEU A 17 -21.23 32.43 16.75
C LEU A 17 -21.22 30.91 16.50
N PRO A 18 -22.39 30.30 16.27
CA PRO A 18 -22.43 28.87 15.94
C PRO A 18 -21.66 28.69 14.63
N PHE A 19 -20.58 27.92 14.67
CA PHE A 19 -20.02 27.32 13.45
C PHE A 19 -21.12 26.41 12.90
N ASN A 20 -21.88 26.91 11.93
CA ASN A 20 -22.83 26.08 11.20
C ASN A 20 -22.01 25.04 10.41
N LEU A 21 -21.80 23.86 10.96
CA LEU A 21 -21.50 22.66 10.19
C LEU A 21 -22.77 22.35 9.38
N GLN A 22 -22.88 22.95 8.19
CA GLN A 22 -23.95 22.61 7.28
C GLN A 22 -23.63 21.27 6.66
N ALA A 23 -24.33 20.22 7.09
CA ALA A 23 -24.43 18.99 6.32
C ALA A 23 -25.21 19.33 5.03
N GLU A 24 -24.67 18.96 3.89
CA GLU A 24 -25.24 19.26 2.59
C GLU A 24 -25.80 17.99 1.94
N ILE A 25 -27.05 18.03 1.46
CA ILE A 25 -27.72 16.88 0.84
C ILE A 25 -27.08 16.56 -0.52
N LEU A 26 -26.65 15.30 -0.71
CA LEU A 26 -26.11 14.82 -1.98
C LEU A 26 -27.22 14.67 -3.03
N LYS A 27 -27.09 15.41 -4.13
CA LYS A 27 -28.00 15.38 -5.28
C LYS A 27 -27.41 14.70 -6.51
N LYS A 28 -26.08 14.74 -6.66
CA LYS A 28 -25.39 14.24 -7.85
C LYS A 28 -23.98 13.77 -7.52
N VAL A 29 -23.58 12.67 -8.15
CA VAL A 29 -22.19 12.18 -8.11
C VAL A 29 -21.58 12.29 -9.50
N GLU A 30 -20.41 12.92 -9.57
CA GLU A 30 -19.59 13.02 -10.78
C GLU A 30 -18.25 12.34 -10.53
N VAL A 31 -17.82 11.50 -11.47
CA VAL A 31 -16.54 10.77 -11.37
C VAL A 31 -15.67 11.12 -12.55
N TYR A 32 -14.39 11.37 -12.29
CA TYR A 32 -13.38 11.75 -13.27
C TYR A 32 -12.10 10.91 -13.09
N GLY A 33 -11.41 10.65 -14.21
CA GLY A 33 -10.13 9.94 -14.21
C GLY A 33 -10.24 8.42 -14.09
N ASN A 34 -11.47 7.91 -14.04
CA ASN A 34 -11.71 6.48 -14.13
C ASN A 34 -11.63 6.03 -15.60
N GLU A 35 -10.85 4.98 -15.86
CA GLU A 35 -10.65 4.41 -17.20
C GLU A 35 -11.29 3.03 -17.33
N ARG A 36 -10.95 2.15 -16.40
CA ARG A 36 -11.36 0.75 -16.36
C ARG A 36 -12.49 0.49 -15.38
N ILE A 37 -12.50 1.25 -14.28
CA ILE A 37 -13.47 1.08 -13.20
C ILE A 37 -14.65 2.03 -13.46
N VAL A 38 -15.84 1.45 -13.66
CA VAL A 38 -17.04 2.24 -13.95
C VAL A 38 -17.51 3.00 -12.73
N LYS A 39 -18.22 4.12 -12.97
CA LYS A 39 -18.72 5.02 -11.93
C LYS A 39 -19.55 4.29 -10.87
N GLU A 40 -20.39 3.36 -11.26
CA GLU A 40 -21.28 2.59 -10.38
C GLU A 40 -20.47 1.77 -9.36
N THR A 41 -19.34 1.20 -9.79
CA THR A 41 -18.42 0.47 -8.92
C THR A 41 -17.81 1.39 -7.87
N ILE A 42 -17.43 2.62 -8.26
CA ILE A 42 -16.88 3.63 -7.33
C ILE A 42 -17.92 4.03 -6.29
N ILE A 43 -19.18 4.22 -6.71
CA ILE A 43 -20.29 4.55 -5.82
C ILE A 43 -20.52 3.44 -4.81
N VAL A 44 -20.52 2.18 -5.25
CA VAL A 44 -20.75 1.01 -4.37
C VAL A 44 -19.61 0.86 -3.36
N TYR A 45 -18.35 0.87 -3.80
CA TYR A 45 -17.21 0.74 -2.89
C TYR A 45 -17.02 1.93 -1.95
N GLY A 46 -17.38 3.14 -2.40
CA GLY A 46 -17.41 4.32 -1.54
C GLY A 46 -18.54 4.33 -0.50
N ASP A 47 -19.50 3.38 -0.56
CA ASP A 47 -20.76 3.40 0.20
C ASP A 47 -21.52 4.73 0.06
N ILE A 48 -21.57 5.25 -1.19
CA ILE A 48 -22.18 6.54 -1.49
C ILE A 48 -23.67 6.37 -1.72
N LYS A 49 -24.49 7.08 -0.95
CA LYS A 49 -25.94 7.04 -1.00
C LYS A 49 -26.49 8.41 -1.40
N GLU A 50 -27.33 8.45 -2.40
CA GLU A 50 -28.04 9.68 -2.80
C GLU A 50 -29.05 10.11 -1.72
N ASN A 51 -29.38 11.39 -1.70
CA ASN A 51 -30.31 11.99 -0.74
C ASN A 51 -29.92 11.85 0.74
N LYS A 52 -28.65 11.63 1.03
CA LYS A 52 -28.09 11.64 2.39
C LYS A 52 -27.38 12.98 2.63
N ASP A 53 -27.46 13.47 3.86
CA ASP A 53 -26.63 14.56 4.35
C ASP A 53 -25.21 14.05 4.56
N TYR A 54 -24.20 14.73 4.00
CA TYR A 54 -22.80 14.37 4.10
C TYR A 54 -22.04 15.36 4.97
N THR A 55 -21.37 14.83 5.97
CA THR A 55 -20.41 15.54 6.82
C THR A 55 -18.99 15.37 6.25
N GLN A 56 -18.02 16.12 6.78
CA GLN A 56 -16.61 15.91 6.43
C GLN A 56 -16.15 14.49 6.79
N GLU A 57 -16.61 13.93 7.89
CA GLU A 57 -16.30 12.56 8.32
C GLU A 57 -16.83 11.52 7.30
N ASP A 58 -18.02 11.72 6.75
CA ASP A 58 -18.54 10.84 5.70
C ASP A 58 -17.66 10.89 4.45
N ILE A 59 -17.20 12.09 4.05
CA ILE A 59 -16.30 12.26 2.90
C ILE A 59 -14.96 11.54 3.15
N ASP A 60 -14.38 11.68 4.33
CA ASP A 60 -13.13 11.01 4.71
C ASP A 60 -13.30 9.48 4.70
N ASN A 61 -14.45 8.96 5.13
CA ASN A 61 -14.78 7.55 5.07
C ASN A 61 -14.91 7.05 3.62
N ILE A 62 -15.51 7.82 2.71
CA ILE A 62 -15.54 7.48 1.28
C ILE A 62 -14.12 7.36 0.73
N VAL A 63 -13.26 8.34 1.01
CA VAL A 63 -11.85 8.32 0.58
C VAL A 63 -11.16 7.07 1.09
N LYS A 64 -11.31 6.76 2.38
CA LYS A 64 -10.74 5.56 3.02
C LYS A 64 -11.22 4.28 2.34
N ASN A 65 -12.53 4.12 2.17
CA ASN A 65 -13.13 2.94 1.54
C ASN A 65 -12.58 2.73 0.12
N LEU A 66 -12.46 3.81 -0.66
CA LEU A 66 -11.91 3.73 -2.02
C LEU A 66 -10.43 3.34 -2.04
N TYR A 67 -9.60 3.84 -1.10
CA TYR A 67 -8.21 3.42 -0.97
C TYR A 67 -8.07 1.96 -0.53
N GLU A 68 -8.95 1.46 0.35
CA GLU A 68 -8.94 0.08 0.83
C GLU A 68 -9.19 -0.94 -0.29
N THR A 69 -9.85 -0.55 -1.38
CA THR A 69 -10.00 -1.39 -2.57
C THR A 69 -8.68 -1.70 -3.28
N LYS A 70 -7.65 -0.87 -3.05
CA LYS A 70 -6.37 -0.89 -3.76
C LYS A 70 -6.47 -0.62 -5.27
N PHE A 71 -7.63 -0.21 -5.76
CA PHE A 71 -7.82 0.12 -7.18
C PHE A 71 -7.21 1.46 -7.57
N PHE A 72 -7.05 2.37 -6.61
CA PHE A 72 -6.67 3.76 -6.87
C PHE A 72 -5.33 4.11 -6.21
N SER A 73 -4.49 4.81 -6.96
CA SER A 73 -3.27 5.43 -6.47
C SER A 73 -3.53 6.82 -5.88
N SER A 74 -4.58 7.49 -6.35
CA SER A 74 -5.03 8.78 -5.84
C SER A 74 -6.54 8.86 -5.87
N VAL A 75 -7.12 9.42 -4.81
CA VAL A 75 -8.54 9.75 -4.68
C VAL A 75 -8.63 11.17 -4.14
N SER A 76 -9.34 12.04 -4.83
CA SER A 76 -9.65 13.39 -4.37
C SER A 76 -11.15 13.61 -4.47
N ILE A 77 -11.76 14.11 -3.41
CA ILE A 77 -13.19 14.38 -3.35
C ILE A 77 -13.40 15.85 -3.04
N ASN A 78 -14.31 16.46 -3.79
CA ASN A 78 -14.82 17.78 -3.51
C ASN A 78 -16.36 17.70 -3.46
N PHE A 79 -16.93 18.16 -2.35
CA PHE A 79 -18.37 18.20 -2.17
C PHE A 79 -18.82 19.67 -2.06
N SER A 80 -19.67 20.09 -2.97
CA SER A 80 -20.20 21.47 -2.98
C SER A 80 -21.51 21.55 -3.76
N ASN A 81 -22.46 22.36 -3.26
CA ASN A 81 -23.77 22.59 -3.88
C ASN A 81 -24.57 21.30 -4.16
N GLY A 82 -24.41 20.27 -3.30
CA GLY A 82 -25.04 18.96 -3.45
C GLY A 82 -24.42 18.08 -4.54
N VAL A 83 -23.25 18.45 -5.08
CA VAL A 83 -22.52 17.67 -6.07
C VAL A 83 -21.24 17.13 -5.48
N LEU A 84 -21.13 15.79 -5.45
CA LEU A 84 -19.92 15.08 -5.03
C LEU A 84 -19.06 14.80 -6.27
N LYS A 85 -17.96 15.54 -6.41
CA LYS A 85 -16.96 15.33 -7.46
C LYS A 85 -15.85 14.43 -6.95
N ILE A 86 -15.71 13.26 -7.55
CA ILE A 86 -14.67 12.27 -7.22
C ILE A 86 -13.68 12.22 -8.37
N THR A 87 -12.43 12.57 -8.11
CA THR A 87 -11.36 12.44 -9.09
C THR A 87 -10.43 11.31 -8.64
N VAL A 88 -10.24 10.33 -9.50
CA VAL A 88 -9.41 9.14 -9.21
C VAL A 88 -8.28 8.99 -10.20
N VAL A 89 -7.21 8.33 -9.76
CA VAL A 89 -6.16 7.79 -10.62
C VAL A 89 -6.06 6.30 -10.33
N GLU A 90 -6.32 5.48 -11.33
CA GLU A 90 -6.30 4.02 -11.16
C GLU A 90 -4.88 3.49 -11.01
N ASN A 91 -4.70 2.49 -10.15
CA ASN A 91 -3.48 1.69 -10.12
C ASN A 91 -3.38 0.82 -11.38
N PRO A 92 -2.21 0.70 -12.00
CA PRO A 92 -2.00 -0.26 -13.08
C PRO A 92 -2.27 -1.69 -12.61
N ILE A 93 -2.62 -2.57 -13.54
CA ILE A 93 -2.76 -4.00 -13.29
C ILE A 93 -1.46 -4.71 -13.63
N ILE A 94 -1.04 -5.61 -12.77
CA ILE A 94 0.09 -6.49 -13.03
C ILE A 94 -0.36 -7.56 -14.03
N ASN A 95 0.16 -7.49 -15.25
CA ASN A 95 -0.10 -8.50 -16.28
C ASN A 95 0.64 -9.80 -15.96
N SER A 96 1.93 -9.71 -15.63
CA SER A 96 2.77 -10.84 -15.24
C SER A 96 3.84 -10.44 -14.23
N ILE A 97 4.29 -11.41 -13.43
CA ILE A 97 5.43 -11.26 -12.51
C ILE A 97 6.52 -12.23 -12.95
N LEU A 98 7.71 -11.69 -13.24
CA LEU A 98 8.87 -12.46 -13.69
C LEU A 98 9.98 -12.43 -12.63
N ILE A 99 10.54 -13.60 -12.30
CA ILE A 99 11.75 -13.72 -11.47
C ILE A 99 12.92 -14.00 -12.41
N GLN A 100 13.74 -12.99 -12.65
CA GLN A 100 14.91 -13.07 -13.51
C GLN A 100 16.18 -13.35 -12.69
N GLY A 101 17.08 -14.19 -13.20
CA GLY A 101 18.32 -14.56 -12.49
C GLY A 101 18.19 -15.79 -11.59
N GLU A 102 16.99 -16.37 -11.42
CA GLU A 102 16.78 -17.63 -10.73
C GLU A 102 16.68 -18.80 -11.72
N PRO A 103 17.70 -19.69 -11.79
CA PRO A 103 17.71 -20.81 -12.71
C PRO A 103 16.78 -21.96 -12.30
N THR A 104 16.38 -22.02 -11.04
CA THR A 104 15.62 -23.12 -10.48
C THR A 104 14.13 -22.82 -10.49
N LYS A 105 13.38 -23.44 -11.39
CA LYS A 105 11.92 -23.25 -11.51
C LYS A 105 11.17 -23.43 -10.19
N LYS A 106 11.59 -24.38 -9.35
CA LYS A 106 11.02 -24.61 -8.01
C LYS A 106 11.15 -23.39 -7.12
N TYR A 107 12.31 -22.72 -7.12
CA TYR A 107 12.52 -21.52 -6.31
C TYR A 107 11.77 -20.31 -6.86
N ALA A 108 11.79 -20.13 -8.19
CA ALA A 108 11.00 -19.08 -8.81
C ALA A 108 9.51 -19.20 -8.44
N LYS A 109 8.95 -20.41 -8.49
CA LYS A 109 7.56 -20.66 -8.09
C LYS A 109 7.35 -20.37 -6.61
N ALA A 110 8.21 -20.87 -5.73
CA ALA A 110 8.11 -20.63 -4.29
C ALA A 110 8.16 -19.14 -3.95
N ILE A 111 9.00 -18.35 -4.65
CA ILE A 111 9.05 -16.90 -4.49
C ILE A 111 7.71 -16.29 -4.91
N LEU A 112 7.18 -16.62 -6.11
CA LEU A 112 5.90 -16.09 -6.59
C LEU A 112 4.74 -16.37 -5.62
N ASP A 113 4.75 -17.53 -4.97
CA ASP A 113 3.74 -17.91 -3.97
C ASP A 113 3.83 -17.04 -2.70
N LEU A 114 5.05 -16.60 -2.33
CA LEU A 114 5.31 -15.78 -1.14
C LEU A 114 5.04 -14.28 -1.34
N LEU A 115 5.12 -13.77 -2.57
CA LEU A 115 4.94 -12.35 -2.85
C LEU A 115 3.56 -11.85 -2.39
N SER A 116 3.51 -10.60 -1.94
CA SER A 116 2.26 -9.87 -1.64
C SER A 116 1.54 -9.48 -2.92
N LEU A 117 2.28 -9.01 -3.91
CA LEU A 117 1.77 -8.68 -5.24
C LEU A 117 1.47 -9.95 -6.03
N LYS A 118 0.37 -9.93 -6.77
CA LYS A 118 -0.07 -11.06 -7.61
C LYS A 118 -0.38 -10.61 -9.02
N GLU A 119 -0.26 -11.51 -9.97
CA GLU A 119 -0.74 -11.28 -11.33
C GLU A 119 -2.24 -10.98 -11.34
N LYS A 120 -2.68 -10.14 -12.26
CA LYS A 120 -4.05 -9.66 -12.43
C LYS A 120 -4.58 -8.81 -11.25
N ALA A 121 -3.74 -8.51 -10.26
CA ALA A 121 -4.04 -7.59 -9.18
C ALA A 121 -3.47 -6.18 -9.47
N SER A 122 -3.91 -5.20 -8.69
CA SER A 122 -3.39 -3.83 -8.77
C SER A 122 -1.92 -3.76 -8.35
N TYR A 123 -1.14 -2.98 -9.09
CA TYR A 123 0.24 -2.67 -8.73
C TYR A 123 0.28 -1.62 -7.62
N ILE A 124 0.87 -1.97 -6.48
CA ILE A 124 1.01 -1.09 -5.33
C ILE A 124 2.49 -0.88 -5.04
N LYS A 125 2.99 0.33 -5.28
CA LYS A 125 4.41 0.67 -5.15
C LYS A 125 4.99 0.38 -3.76
N SER A 126 4.21 0.55 -2.69
CA SER A 126 4.66 0.25 -1.33
C SER A 126 4.85 -1.26 -1.09
N GLU A 127 4.05 -2.11 -1.73
CA GLU A 127 4.16 -3.56 -1.60
C GLU A 127 5.39 -4.12 -2.33
N VAL A 128 5.90 -3.44 -3.37
CA VAL A 128 7.15 -3.84 -4.04
C VAL A 128 8.32 -3.88 -3.05
N LYS A 129 8.44 -2.88 -2.17
CA LYS A 129 9.50 -2.85 -1.14
C LYS A 129 9.42 -4.05 -0.20
N ARG A 130 8.21 -4.41 0.19
CA ARG A 130 7.96 -5.59 1.03
C ARG A 130 8.35 -6.87 0.31
N ASP A 131 7.98 -7.00 -0.95
CA ASP A 131 8.28 -8.16 -1.77
C ASP A 131 9.78 -8.32 -2.04
N LEU A 132 10.52 -7.22 -2.22
CA LEU A 132 11.99 -7.26 -2.27
C LEU A 132 12.61 -7.87 -1.01
N GLU A 133 12.11 -7.51 0.18
CA GLU A 133 12.60 -8.07 1.43
C GLU A 133 12.17 -9.54 1.64
N ILE A 134 10.99 -9.92 1.15
CA ILE A 134 10.54 -11.32 1.14
C ILE A 134 11.51 -12.17 0.30
N ILE A 135 11.84 -11.72 -0.92
CA ILE A 135 12.76 -12.44 -1.81
C ILE A 135 14.16 -12.55 -1.17
N LYS A 136 14.69 -11.46 -0.63
CA LYS A 136 15.98 -11.49 0.06
C LYS A 136 15.98 -12.47 1.25
N SER A 137 14.91 -12.45 2.04
CA SER A 137 14.77 -13.35 3.19
C SER A 137 14.68 -14.82 2.76
N PHE A 138 13.98 -15.09 1.66
CA PHE A 138 13.93 -16.42 1.07
C PHE A 138 15.34 -16.96 0.74
N TYR A 139 16.18 -16.15 0.05
CA TYR A 139 17.55 -16.59 -0.27
C TYR A 139 18.44 -16.68 0.95
N LYS A 140 18.29 -15.78 1.93
CA LYS A 140 19.02 -15.87 3.20
C LYS A 140 18.72 -17.18 3.93
N SER A 141 17.47 -17.64 3.92
CA SER A 141 17.07 -18.92 4.52
C SER A 141 17.73 -20.14 3.84
N LEU A 142 18.11 -19.99 2.57
CA LEU A 142 18.83 -21.00 1.80
C LEU A 142 20.37 -20.93 1.97
N GLY A 143 20.86 -19.99 2.79
CA GLY A 143 22.29 -19.81 3.08
C GLY A 143 23.02 -18.86 2.12
N TYR A 144 22.31 -18.03 1.36
CA TYR A 144 22.90 -16.93 0.58
C TYR A 144 22.93 -15.68 1.45
N TYR A 145 24.10 -15.21 1.84
CA TYR A 145 24.23 -14.15 2.85
C TYR A 145 23.85 -12.76 2.32
N SER A 146 24.25 -12.44 1.11
CA SER A 146 24.06 -11.10 0.51
C SER A 146 23.35 -11.17 -0.83
N PRO A 147 22.08 -11.60 -0.89
CA PRO A 147 21.32 -11.57 -2.13
C PRO A 147 21.00 -10.14 -2.51
N GLU A 148 21.25 -9.77 -3.77
CA GLU A 148 20.81 -8.51 -4.35
C GLU A 148 19.53 -8.74 -5.15
N VAL A 149 18.50 -7.92 -4.87
CA VAL A 149 17.21 -8.02 -5.52
C VAL A 149 16.75 -6.63 -5.92
N ASN A 150 16.42 -6.47 -7.19
CA ASN A 150 15.91 -5.23 -7.75
C ASN A 150 14.58 -5.49 -8.45
N ALA A 151 13.68 -4.51 -8.43
CA ALA A 151 12.42 -4.55 -9.16
C ALA A 151 12.41 -3.51 -10.27
N ARG A 152 11.88 -3.88 -11.42
CA ARG A 152 11.62 -2.96 -12.55
C ARG A 152 10.25 -3.21 -13.12
N ILE A 153 9.66 -2.15 -13.65
CA ILE A 153 8.39 -2.17 -14.37
C ILE A 153 8.69 -2.18 -15.86
N GLN A 154 7.93 -2.96 -16.61
CA GLN A 154 7.91 -2.93 -18.07
C GLN A 154 6.45 -2.69 -18.49
N GLU A 155 6.20 -1.61 -19.20
CA GLU A 155 4.89 -1.35 -19.77
C GLU A 155 4.55 -2.39 -20.84
N VAL A 156 3.27 -2.74 -20.92
CA VAL A 156 2.77 -3.70 -21.93
C VAL A 156 2.32 -2.91 -23.14
N GLU A 157 2.96 -3.13 -24.31
CA GLU A 157 2.56 -2.47 -25.55
C GLU A 157 1.08 -2.72 -25.87
N GLY A 158 0.33 -1.65 -26.17
CA GLY A 158 -1.11 -1.71 -26.45
C GLY A 158 -1.99 -1.99 -25.26
N GLY A 159 -1.44 -2.24 -24.09
CA GLY A 159 -2.18 -2.49 -22.84
C GLY A 159 -2.39 -1.20 -22.05
N LYS A 160 -3.60 -0.63 -22.08
CA LYS A 160 -3.93 0.49 -21.21
C LYS A 160 -3.81 0.07 -19.75
N ASN A 161 -3.00 0.82 -19.00
CA ASN A 161 -2.84 0.65 -17.55
C ASN A 161 -2.42 -0.78 -17.12
N LEU A 162 -1.61 -1.46 -17.98
CA LEU A 162 -1.05 -2.79 -17.72
C LEU A 162 0.48 -2.72 -17.63
N LEU A 163 1.06 -3.47 -16.70
CA LEU A 163 2.50 -3.60 -16.56
C LEU A 163 2.94 -5.03 -16.26
N ASN A 164 4.17 -5.35 -16.64
CA ASN A 164 4.88 -6.53 -16.16
C ASN A 164 5.84 -6.09 -15.05
N LEU A 165 5.85 -6.83 -13.94
CA LEU A 165 6.77 -6.61 -12.83
C LEU A 165 7.89 -7.63 -12.90
N VAL A 166 9.12 -7.16 -13.01
CA VAL A 166 10.31 -8.02 -13.11
C VAL A 166 11.16 -7.84 -11.88
N PHE A 167 11.35 -8.91 -11.11
CA PHE A 167 12.32 -8.99 -10.03
C PHE A 167 13.61 -9.61 -10.58
N SER A 168 14.68 -8.83 -10.58
CA SER A 168 16.03 -9.31 -10.96
C SER A 168 16.78 -9.72 -9.70
N VAL A 169 17.24 -10.96 -9.66
CA VAL A 169 17.89 -11.57 -8.49
C VAL A 169 19.32 -11.93 -8.83
N ASP A 170 20.26 -11.45 -8.01
CA ASP A 170 21.60 -12.01 -7.88
C ASP A 170 21.70 -12.62 -6.47
N ARG A 171 21.80 -13.94 -6.42
CA ARG A 171 21.86 -14.68 -5.14
C ARG A 171 23.18 -14.48 -4.41
N GLY A 172 24.21 -14.09 -5.13
CA GLY A 172 25.59 -14.09 -4.64
C GLY A 172 26.13 -15.51 -4.35
N LYS A 173 27.15 -15.57 -3.51
CA LYS A 173 27.76 -16.83 -3.10
C LYS A 173 27.04 -17.43 -1.89
N ARG A 174 26.86 -18.74 -1.91
CA ARG A 174 26.36 -19.48 -0.74
C ARG A 174 27.46 -19.63 0.29
N GLU A 175 27.22 -19.20 1.50
CA GLU A 175 28.16 -19.34 2.59
C GLU A 175 28.05 -20.73 3.23
N LYS A 176 29.20 -21.24 3.68
CA LYS A 176 29.31 -22.49 4.42
C LYS A 176 30.14 -22.25 5.67
N ILE A 177 29.76 -22.85 6.79
CA ILE A 177 30.58 -22.86 7.99
C ILE A 177 31.85 -23.64 7.66
N SER A 178 32.98 -22.94 7.59
CA SER A 178 34.26 -23.55 7.29
C SER A 178 34.91 -24.14 8.57
N LYS A 179 34.71 -23.51 9.73
CA LYS A 179 35.35 -23.91 10.98
C LYS A 179 34.61 -23.39 12.21
N ILE A 180 34.44 -24.22 13.22
CA ILE A 180 33.84 -23.85 14.50
C ILE A 180 34.91 -23.88 15.56
N TYR A 181 35.08 -22.79 16.30
CA TYR A 181 35.97 -22.67 17.43
C TYR A 181 35.16 -22.57 18.72
N PHE A 182 35.54 -23.37 19.73
CA PHE A 182 34.99 -23.25 21.07
C PHE A 182 35.97 -22.46 21.94
N ILE A 183 35.55 -21.37 22.50
CA ILE A 183 36.34 -20.48 23.38
C ILE A 183 35.75 -20.58 24.79
N GLY A 184 36.60 -20.76 25.79
CA GLY A 184 36.20 -20.85 27.19
C GLY A 184 36.89 -21.97 27.96
N ASP A 185 36.34 -22.36 29.12
CA ASP A 185 36.89 -23.38 29.99
C ASP A 185 36.82 -24.78 29.34
N LYS A 186 37.95 -25.48 29.25
CA LYS A 186 38.10 -26.75 28.54
C LYS A 186 37.60 -27.97 29.32
N LYS A 187 36.56 -27.84 30.13
CA LYS A 187 35.97 -28.98 30.87
C LYS A 187 35.38 -30.06 29.97
N VAL A 188 35.00 -29.70 28.74
CA VAL A 188 34.47 -30.65 27.76
C VAL A 188 35.39 -30.68 26.53
N LYS A 189 35.74 -31.90 26.06
CA LYS A 189 36.57 -32.03 24.84
C LYS A 189 35.84 -31.44 23.62
N THR A 190 36.56 -30.64 22.83
CA THR A 190 36.05 -29.99 21.60
C THR A 190 35.35 -30.94 20.62
N LYS A 191 35.80 -32.20 20.54
CA LYS A 191 35.16 -33.23 19.72
C LYS A 191 33.72 -33.49 20.17
N ARG A 192 33.48 -33.60 21.48
CA ARG A 192 32.17 -33.88 22.07
C ARG A 192 31.20 -32.71 21.85
N LEU A 193 31.70 -31.47 21.83
CA LEU A 193 30.92 -30.29 21.53
C LEU A 193 30.56 -30.20 20.05
N ARG A 194 31.43 -30.67 19.15
CA ARG A 194 31.14 -30.74 17.71
C ARG A 194 30.09 -31.80 17.34
N ASP A 195 30.02 -32.87 18.10
CA ASP A 195 29.08 -33.99 17.85
C ASP A 195 27.61 -33.62 18.23
N VAL A 196 27.38 -32.44 18.86
CA VAL A 196 26.09 -31.97 19.35
C VAL A 196 25.54 -30.85 18.49
N ILE A 197 26.33 -30.28 17.55
CA ILE A 197 25.95 -29.20 16.64
C ILE A 197 25.71 -29.77 15.24
#